data_e2fa6c0d99c50a453bc908526bed2112
#
_entry.id   e2fa6c0d99c50a453bc908526bed2112
#
_cell.length_a   1.000
_cell.length_b   1.000
_cell.length_c   1.000
_cell.angle_alpha   90.00
_cell.angle_beta   90.00
_cell.angle_gamma   90.00
#
_symmetry.space_group_name_H-M   'P 1'
#
loop_
_entity.id
_entity.type
_entity.pdbx_description
1 polymer ?
#
loop_
_entity_poly.entity_id
_entity_poly.type
_entity_poly.pdbx_seq_one_letter_code
_entity_poly.pdbx_strand_id
1 'polypeptide(L)'
;MTGGVATICLSDLQCREAGLQGVMLSIYGNSSGRFCDGLSRRNFLKIGGLGMGGLALPELLKASANSGGGKREKSIIMIYLPGGPPHQDMYDLKMDAPREIRGEFKPIPTSVPGVQISEMLPKIARQMHRSTAIRSVVGARDEHSNHICFTGHPLGAQRPPGGWPTFGAVISKMQGAKNPAMPPFVGLENKMKHRPYNAATPGFCGVAHKSFRPEGDGKADMTLKGIDLERLKDRMGLLKSFDQFRRDVDAEGLMDGMDAFNQQAFGILTSSRLAEALDYSKEDPRTIEMYGKGDKAIRGDAAPRILEQFLVARRLVEAGVRVVTVAFSFWDWHGNNYGNARKDMPMFDQGVSALIQDLHDRGLNKDVAVCVWGEFGRTPKINKNGGRDHWPRVSCALLAGGGMKHGQVIGATDRLGGEAAERPGHFME
;
A
#
# COMPACT_ATOMS: atom_id res chain seq x y z
N MET A 1 -24.09 -44.91 -15.64
CA MET A 1 -23.02 -45.46 -14.79
C MET A 1 -21.95 -46.01 -15.72
N THR A 2 -20.92 -45.28 -15.99
CA THR A 2 -19.70 -45.79 -16.64
C THR A 2 -18.53 -45.11 -15.95
N GLY A 3 -17.86 -45.90 -15.10
CA GLY A 3 -16.69 -45.48 -14.35
C GLY A 3 -15.51 -45.34 -15.28
N GLY A 4 -14.96 -44.14 -15.33
CA GLY A 4 -13.70 -43.84 -16.01
C GLY A 4 -12.52 -44.25 -15.14
N VAL A 5 -11.74 -45.20 -15.61
CA VAL A 5 -10.46 -45.61 -15.00
C VAL A 5 -9.43 -44.53 -15.26
N ALA A 6 -8.84 -44.01 -14.19
CA ALA A 6 -7.72 -43.07 -14.31
C ALA A 6 -6.41 -43.87 -14.56
N THR A 7 -5.81 -43.71 -15.72
CA THR A 7 -4.53 -44.33 -16.04
C THR A 7 -3.41 -43.39 -15.58
N ILE A 8 -2.54 -43.89 -14.69
CA ILE A 8 -1.33 -43.17 -14.23
C ILE A 8 -0.19 -43.58 -15.18
N CYS A 9 0.31 -42.64 -15.97
CA CYS A 9 1.51 -42.85 -16.77
C CYS A 9 2.70 -42.10 -16.10
N LEU A 10 3.70 -42.87 -15.74
CA LEU A 10 5.03 -42.36 -15.35
C LEU A 10 5.88 -42.23 -16.63
N SER A 11 6.16 -41.01 -17.07
CA SER A 11 7.09 -40.78 -18.16
C SER A 11 8.39 -40.23 -17.63
N ASP A 12 9.46 -41.00 -17.80
CA ASP A 12 10.84 -40.56 -17.56
C ASP A 12 11.25 -39.53 -18.65
N LEU A 13 11.36 -38.29 -18.29
CA LEU A 13 12.04 -37.26 -19.08
C LEU A 13 13.44 -37.08 -18.54
N GLN A 14 14.43 -37.73 -19.19
CA GLN A 14 15.84 -37.48 -18.97
C GLN A 14 16.18 -36.08 -19.49
N CYS A 15 16.26 -35.08 -18.63
CA CYS A 15 17.04 -33.89 -18.88
C CYS A 15 18.47 -34.14 -18.39
N ARG A 16 19.37 -34.42 -19.33
CA ARG A 16 20.81 -34.34 -19.10
C ARG A 16 21.20 -32.87 -19.12
N GLU A 17 21.49 -32.37 -17.96
CA GLU A 17 22.47 -31.37 -17.52
C GLU A 17 21.95 -30.65 -16.26
N ALA A 18 22.67 -30.86 -15.15
CA ALA A 18 22.46 -30.41 -13.78
C ALA A 18 21.66 -31.36 -12.87
N GLY A 19 22.36 -32.20 -12.18
CA GLY A 19 22.09 -33.18 -11.12
C GLY A 19 20.93 -33.01 -10.14
N LEU A 20 19.70 -32.86 -10.64
CA LEU A 20 18.47 -32.89 -9.83
C LEU A 20 17.48 -33.89 -10.48
N GLN A 21 17.46 -35.11 -9.97
CA GLN A 21 16.38 -36.06 -10.26
C GLN A 21 15.11 -35.64 -9.47
N GLY A 22 14.15 -35.00 -10.14
CA GLY A 22 12.82 -34.72 -9.61
C GLY A 22 11.78 -35.56 -10.32
N VAL A 23 11.12 -36.45 -9.62
CA VAL A 23 9.92 -37.15 -10.13
C VAL A 23 8.75 -36.17 -10.15
N MET A 24 8.23 -35.86 -11.33
CA MET A 24 7.10 -34.96 -11.51
C MET A 24 5.82 -35.78 -11.77
N LEU A 25 4.89 -35.74 -10.81
CA LEU A 25 3.58 -36.33 -10.97
C LEU A 25 2.68 -35.42 -11.84
N SER A 26 2.25 -35.89 -13.00
CA SER A 26 1.33 -35.19 -13.88
C SER A 26 -0.01 -35.91 -13.93
N ILE A 27 -1.10 -35.22 -13.51
CA ILE A 27 -2.48 -35.75 -13.56
C ILE A 27 -3.18 -35.07 -14.75
N TYR A 28 -3.63 -35.87 -15.70
CA TYR A 28 -4.36 -35.41 -16.89
C TYR A 28 -5.86 -35.56 -16.67
N GLY A 29 -6.63 -34.48 -16.81
CA GLY A 29 -8.09 -34.51 -16.83
C GLY A 29 -8.63 -34.25 -18.24
N ASN A 30 -9.78 -34.85 -18.56
CA ASN A 30 -10.37 -34.88 -19.90
C ASN A 30 -11.14 -33.62 -20.34
N SER A 31 -10.94 -32.44 -19.71
CA SER A 31 -11.59 -31.20 -20.12
C SER A 31 -10.66 -30.01 -20.13
N SER A 32 -10.65 -29.29 -21.24
CA SER A 32 -9.89 -28.03 -21.48
C SER A 32 -10.64 -26.80 -20.94
N GLY A 33 -11.04 -26.80 -19.67
CA GLY A 33 -11.66 -25.61 -19.07
C GLY A 33 -10.59 -24.62 -18.60
N ARG A 34 -10.69 -23.36 -19.06
CA ARG A 34 -9.94 -22.22 -18.54
C ARG A 34 -10.82 -21.46 -17.54
N PHE A 35 -10.22 -20.95 -16.44
CA PHE A 35 -10.89 -19.96 -15.62
C PHE A 35 -10.95 -18.63 -16.36
N CYS A 36 -11.86 -17.74 -15.97
CA CYS A 36 -12.05 -16.43 -16.58
C CYS A 36 -10.81 -15.51 -16.49
N ASP A 37 -9.86 -15.80 -15.60
CA ASP A 37 -8.55 -15.13 -15.45
C ASP A 37 -7.45 -15.65 -16.40
N GLY A 38 -7.78 -16.62 -17.25
CA GLY A 38 -6.83 -17.21 -18.21
C GLY A 38 -5.85 -18.22 -17.64
N LEU A 39 -5.90 -18.51 -16.33
CA LEU A 39 -5.08 -19.54 -15.70
C LEU A 39 -5.60 -20.94 -16.05
N SER A 40 -4.73 -21.81 -16.56
CA SER A 40 -5.10 -23.18 -16.81
C SER A 40 -5.20 -23.96 -15.49
N ARG A 41 -6.17 -24.91 -15.39
CA ARG A 41 -6.29 -25.84 -14.25
C ARG A 41 -4.96 -26.52 -13.93
N ARG A 42 -4.11 -26.73 -14.92
CA ARG A 42 -2.77 -27.30 -14.79
C ARG A 42 -1.83 -26.40 -13.98
N ASN A 43 -1.89 -25.09 -14.18
CA ASN A 43 -1.07 -24.14 -13.41
C ASN A 43 -1.57 -24.01 -11.97
N PHE A 44 -2.89 -24.04 -11.76
CA PHE A 44 -3.48 -24.07 -10.41
C PHE A 44 -3.07 -25.33 -9.64
N LEU A 45 -3.11 -26.51 -10.27
CA LEU A 45 -2.69 -27.78 -9.66
C LEU A 45 -1.17 -27.83 -9.42
N LYS A 46 -0.34 -27.19 -10.26
CA LYS A 46 1.11 -27.04 -10.00
C LYS A 46 1.38 -26.19 -8.74
N ILE A 47 0.64 -25.11 -8.55
CA ILE A 47 0.75 -24.26 -7.37
C ILE A 47 0.25 -25.00 -6.12
N GLY A 48 -0.87 -25.73 -6.21
CA GLY A 48 -1.39 -26.58 -5.14
C GLY A 48 -0.46 -27.77 -4.81
N GLY A 49 0.14 -28.39 -5.84
CA GLY A 49 1.10 -29.49 -5.68
C GLY A 49 2.40 -29.08 -4.99
N LEU A 50 2.87 -27.87 -5.22
CA LEU A 50 4.01 -27.29 -4.50
C LEU A 50 3.69 -27.08 -3.00
N GLY A 51 2.45 -26.69 -2.67
CA GLY A 51 1.99 -26.58 -1.28
C GLY A 51 1.87 -27.96 -0.55
N MET A 52 1.44 -29.00 -1.26
CA MET A 52 1.37 -30.37 -0.69
C MET A 52 2.72 -31.08 -0.63
N GLY A 53 3.72 -30.63 -1.41
CA GLY A 53 5.08 -31.18 -1.39
C GLY A 53 5.98 -30.62 -0.26
N GLY A 54 5.40 -29.96 0.74
CA GLY A 54 6.16 -29.45 1.92
C GLY A 54 6.91 -28.15 1.68
N LEU A 55 6.80 -27.53 0.48
CA LEU A 55 7.31 -26.18 0.24
C LEU A 55 6.23 -25.16 0.61
N ALA A 56 6.05 -24.94 1.89
CA ALA A 56 5.20 -23.87 2.38
C ALA A 56 5.77 -22.50 1.94
N LEU A 57 4.89 -21.53 1.67
CA LEU A 57 5.30 -20.15 1.33
C LEU A 57 6.41 -19.60 2.24
N PRO A 58 6.44 -19.89 3.56
CA PRO A 58 7.56 -19.51 4.43
C PRO A 58 8.91 -20.12 4.03
N GLU A 59 8.93 -21.34 3.50
CA GLU A 59 10.17 -22.01 3.07
C GLU A 59 10.65 -21.53 1.70
N LEU A 60 9.74 -21.22 0.79
CA LEU A 60 10.06 -20.52 -0.46
C LEU A 60 10.62 -19.11 -0.20
N LEU A 61 10.06 -18.41 0.77
CA LEU A 61 10.56 -17.11 1.22
C LEU A 61 11.93 -17.24 1.92
N LYS A 62 12.16 -18.29 2.72
CA LYS A 62 13.47 -18.61 3.31
C LYS A 62 14.49 -19.02 2.24
N ALA A 63 14.11 -19.85 1.26
CA ALA A 63 14.97 -20.25 0.16
C ALA A 63 15.35 -19.06 -0.75
N SER A 64 14.39 -18.18 -1.04
CA SER A 64 14.64 -16.90 -1.72
C SER A 64 15.53 -15.97 -0.89
N ALA A 65 15.45 -16.03 0.44
CA ALA A 65 16.30 -15.32 1.36
C ALA A 65 17.74 -15.83 1.37
N ASN A 66 17.95 -17.12 1.14
CA ASN A 66 19.26 -17.79 1.18
C ASN A 66 19.94 -17.85 -0.21
N SER A 67 19.23 -17.56 -1.28
CA SER A 67 19.75 -17.65 -2.68
C SER A 67 20.58 -16.45 -3.12
N GLY A 68 21.40 -15.86 -2.24
CA GLY A 68 22.57 -15.01 -2.60
C GLY A 68 22.39 -13.79 -3.53
N GLY A 69 21.20 -13.61 -4.09
CA GLY A 69 20.79 -12.36 -4.74
C GLY A 69 20.48 -11.38 -3.63
N GLY A 70 21.30 -10.37 -3.41
CA GLY A 70 21.16 -9.40 -2.32
C GLY A 70 19.70 -9.01 -2.14
N LYS A 71 19.13 -9.29 -0.95
CA LYS A 71 17.74 -8.96 -0.61
C LYS A 71 17.52 -7.47 -0.88
N ARG A 72 16.92 -7.15 -2.02
CA ARG A 72 16.42 -5.79 -2.22
C ARG A 72 15.31 -5.58 -1.22
N GLU A 73 15.62 -4.84 -0.19
CA GLU A 73 14.69 -4.52 0.87
C GLU A 73 13.66 -3.50 0.36
N LYS A 74 12.48 -3.98 0.00
CA LYS A 74 11.39 -3.14 -0.49
C LYS A 74 10.81 -2.26 0.61
N SER A 75 10.32 -1.09 0.20
CA SER A 75 9.50 -0.19 1.02
C SER A 75 8.23 0.19 0.25
N ILE A 76 7.24 0.66 0.99
CA ILE A 76 5.95 1.10 0.44
C ILE A 76 5.61 2.46 1.00
N ILE A 77 5.23 3.40 0.13
CA ILE A 77 4.55 4.65 0.50
C ILE A 77 3.13 4.55 -0.01
N MET A 78 2.15 4.51 0.90
CA MET A 78 0.75 4.51 0.56
C MET A 78 0.15 5.89 0.82
N ILE A 79 -0.51 6.46 -0.19
CA ILE A 79 -1.22 7.72 -0.14
C ILE A 79 -2.72 7.40 -0.14
N TYR A 80 -3.34 7.62 0.99
CA TYR A 80 -4.77 7.46 1.20
C TYR A 80 -5.51 8.75 0.86
N LEU A 81 -6.53 8.64 0.02
CA LEU A 81 -7.39 9.73 -0.42
C LEU A 81 -8.76 9.58 0.23
N PRO A 82 -8.95 10.08 1.47
CA PRO A 82 -10.18 9.85 2.22
C PRO A 82 -11.37 10.53 1.57
N GLY A 83 -12.47 9.78 1.46
CA GLY A 83 -13.71 10.27 0.87
C GLY A 83 -14.01 9.72 -0.53
N GLY A 84 -13.14 8.88 -1.11
CA GLY A 84 -13.39 8.27 -2.42
C GLY A 84 -13.15 9.23 -3.59
N PRO A 85 -11.96 9.22 -4.19
CA PRO A 85 -11.62 10.10 -5.33
C PRO A 85 -12.45 9.75 -6.58
N PRO A 86 -12.89 10.76 -7.37
CA PRO A 86 -13.71 10.54 -8.56
C PRO A 86 -12.86 10.02 -9.73
N HIS A 87 -12.86 8.71 -9.96
CA HIS A 87 -12.06 8.05 -11.02
C HIS A 87 -12.36 8.62 -12.41
N GLN A 88 -13.64 9.01 -12.68
CA GLN A 88 -14.08 9.62 -13.94
C GLN A 88 -13.45 10.99 -14.19
N ASP A 89 -13.09 11.71 -13.14
CA ASP A 89 -12.52 13.05 -13.24
C ASP A 89 -10.98 13.05 -13.14
N MET A 90 -10.37 11.88 -12.88
CA MET A 90 -8.92 11.70 -12.72
C MET A 90 -8.28 10.88 -13.84
N TYR A 91 -8.58 9.58 -13.91
CA TYR A 91 -7.85 8.65 -14.78
C TYR A 91 -8.72 8.00 -15.87
N ASP A 92 -10.05 8.12 -15.80
CA ASP A 92 -10.98 7.37 -16.65
C ASP A 92 -12.11 8.25 -17.20
N LEU A 93 -11.74 9.35 -17.87
CA LEU A 93 -12.69 10.30 -18.47
C LEU A 93 -13.51 9.63 -19.58
N LYS A 94 -14.83 9.76 -19.52
CA LYS A 94 -15.78 9.16 -20.46
C LYS A 94 -16.31 10.21 -21.45
N MET A 95 -15.47 10.63 -22.38
CA MET A 95 -15.78 11.76 -23.29
C MET A 95 -16.96 11.51 -24.22
N ASP A 96 -17.24 10.25 -24.55
CA ASP A 96 -18.40 9.85 -25.39
C ASP A 96 -19.70 9.67 -24.57
N ALA A 97 -19.61 9.80 -23.23
CA ALA A 97 -20.79 9.74 -22.37
C ALA A 97 -21.57 11.06 -22.37
N PRO A 98 -22.86 11.06 -21.99
CA PRO A 98 -23.65 12.28 -21.81
C PRO A 98 -22.97 13.27 -20.87
N ARG A 99 -23.29 14.56 -21.02
CA ARG A 99 -22.65 15.65 -20.27
C ARG A 99 -22.70 15.47 -18.76
N GLU A 100 -23.81 14.96 -18.24
CA GLU A 100 -24.02 14.67 -16.82
C GLU A 100 -23.14 13.53 -16.27
N ILE A 101 -22.41 12.82 -17.13
CA ILE A 101 -21.47 11.77 -16.77
C ILE A 101 -20.03 12.22 -17.04
N ARG A 102 -19.74 12.68 -18.29
CA ARG A 102 -18.38 13.08 -18.68
C ARG A 102 -17.83 14.30 -17.92
N GLY A 103 -18.74 15.17 -17.46
CA GLY A 103 -18.37 16.33 -16.66
C GLY A 103 -17.73 17.47 -17.45
N GLU A 104 -16.91 18.28 -16.77
CA GLU A 104 -16.31 19.51 -17.31
C GLU A 104 -14.86 19.32 -17.77
N PHE A 105 -14.12 18.38 -17.16
CA PHE A 105 -12.69 18.23 -17.42
C PHE A 105 -12.42 17.54 -18.75
N LYS A 106 -11.30 17.95 -19.37
CA LYS A 106 -10.84 17.40 -20.65
C LYS A 106 -9.68 16.43 -20.43
N PRO A 107 -9.56 15.40 -21.27
CA PRO A 107 -8.40 14.54 -21.28
C PRO A 107 -7.20 15.26 -21.90
N ILE A 108 -6.02 15.02 -21.33
CA ILE A 108 -4.74 15.42 -21.91
C ILE A 108 -3.89 14.19 -22.21
N PRO A 109 -3.02 14.26 -23.24
CA PRO A 109 -2.09 13.18 -23.51
C PRO A 109 -1.08 13.02 -22.37
N THR A 110 -0.62 11.80 -22.18
CA THR A 110 0.44 11.49 -21.21
C THR A 110 1.77 11.18 -21.91
N SER A 111 2.83 10.93 -21.14
CA SER A 111 4.10 10.45 -21.67
C SER A 111 4.02 9.02 -22.28
N VAL A 112 2.87 8.36 -22.20
CA VAL A 112 2.61 7.05 -22.80
C VAL A 112 1.64 7.22 -23.96
N PRO A 113 2.04 6.88 -25.20
CA PRO A 113 1.18 7.03 -26.38
C PRO A 113 -0.15 6.30 -26.20
N GLY A 114 -1.25 6.97 -26.56
CA GLY A 114 -2.61 6.44 -26.44
C GLY A 114 -3.23 6.50 -25.04
N VAL A 115 -2.47 6.85 -24.01
CA VAL A 115 -2.99 7.01 -22.65
C VAL A 115 -3.29 8.48 -22.39
N GLN A 116 -4.51 8.74 -21.94
CA GLN A 116 -4.98 10.07 -21.54
C GLN A 116 -5.50 10.03 -20.10
N ILE A 117 -5.31 11.14 -19.38
CA ILE A 117 -5.85 11.39 -18.04
C ILE A 117 -6.37 12.83 -17.96
N SER A 118 -6.94 13.22 -16.83
CA SER A 118 -7.51 14.56 -16.62
C SER A 118 -6.50 15.70 -16.83
N GLU A 119 -6.94 16.79 -17.44
CA GLU A 119 -6.18 18.05 -17.53
C GLU A 119 -5.78 18.63 -16.16
N MET A 120 -6.43 18.20 -15.10
CA MET A 120 -6.11 18.58 -13.72
C MET A 120 -4.86 17.89 -13.17
N LEU A 121 -4.28 16.92 -13.91
CA LEU A 121 -3.13 16.11 -13.51
C LEU A 121 -1.96 16.19 -14.51
N PRO A 122 -1.54 17.39 -14.96
CA PRO A 122 -0.55 17.53 -16.03
C PRO A 122 0.86 17.05 -15.64
N LYS A 123 1.22 17.08 -14.37
CA LYS A 123 2.54 16.62 -13.90
C LYS A 123 2.59 15.10 -13.79
N ILE A 124 1.54 14.46 -13.28
CA ILE A 124 1.38 13.00 -13.31
C ILE A 124 1.32 12.50 -14.75
N ALA A 125 0.63 13.22 -15.67
CA ALA A 125 0.62 12.88 -17.09
C ALA A 125 2.03 12.76 -17.68
N ARG A 126 2.95 13.66 -17.33
CA ARG A 126 4.36 13.60 -17.73
C ARG A 126 5.12 12.42 -17.11
N GLN A 127 4.68 11.92 -15.95
CA GLN A 127 5.30 10.79 -15.23
C GLN A 127 4.61 9.45 -15.53
N MET A 128 3.64 9.40 -16.46
CA MET A 128 2.85 8.18 -16.70
C MET A 128 3.69 6.99 -17.14
N HIS A 129 4.81 7.20 -17.83
CA HIS A 129 5.78 6.15 -18.18
C HIS A 129 6.44 5.48 -16.95
N ARG A 130 6.38 6.12 -15.77
CA ARG A 130 6.87 5.61 -14.47
C ARG A 130 5.74 5.20 -13.56
N SER A 131 4.50 5.22 -14.06
CA SER A 131 3.29 4.96 -13.28
C SER A 131 2.37 3.97 -13.99
N THR A 132 1.46 3.40 -13.26
CA THR A 132 0.40 2.53 -13.77
C THR A 132 -0.91 2.98 -13.15
N ALA A 133 -1.88 3.38 -13.98
CA ALA A 133 -3.23 3.65 -13.51
C ALA A 133 -4.06 2.36 -13.56
N ILE A 134 -4.76 2.04 -12.48
CA ILE A 134 -5.73 0.97 -12.41
C ILE A 134 -7.11 1.62 -12.43
N ARG A 135 -7.96 1.27 -13.42
CA ARG A 135 -9.28 1.87 -13.61
C ARG A 135 -10.43 1.00 -13.09
N SER A 136 -10.13 -0.19 -12.62
CA SER A 136 -11.14 -1.23 -12.31
C SER A 136 -10.90 -1.85 -10.94
N VAL A 137 -10.63 -1.03 -9.91
CA VAL A 137 -10.55 -1.50 -8.53
C VAL A 137 -11.97 -1.78 -8.02
N VAL A 138 -12.21 -2.98 -7.50
CA VAL A 138 -13.51 -3.46 -7.03
C VAL A 138 -13.43 -4.01 -5.60
N GLY A 139 -14.59 -4.33 -5.02
CA GLY A 139 -14.67 -4.93 -3.68
C GLY A 139 -14.88 -3.93 -2.53
N ALA A 140 -15.06 -2.64 -2.86
CA ALA A 140 -15.43 -1.63 -1.89
C ALA A 140 -16.85 -1.82 -1.34
N ARG A 141 -17.13 -1.17 -0.21
CA ARG A 141 -18.48 -0.97 0.33
C ARG A 141 -18.78 0.53 0.44
N ASP A 142 -20.05 0.85 0.55
CA ASP A 142 -20.51 2.22 0.80
C ASP A 142 -20.28 2.58 2.27
N GLU A 143 -19.03 2.80 2.64
CA GLU A 143 -18.63 3.17 3.99
C GLU A 143 -17.37 4.03 3.98
N HIS A 144 -17.42 5.20 4.58
CA HIS A 144 -16.26 6.06 4.79
C HIS A 144 -15.32 5.44 5.82
N SER A 145 -14.34 4.65 5.38
CA SER A 145 -13.39 4.01 6.26
C SER A 145 -12.06 3.78 5.58
N ASN A 146 -10.98 4.06 6.30
CA ASN A 146 -9.64 3.69 5.81
C ASN A 146 -9.40 2.16 5.86
N HIS A 147 -10.32 1.40 6.46
CA HIS A 147 -10.09 -0.02 6.77
C HIS A 147 -9.79 -0.84 5.52
N ILE A 148 -10.58 -0.66 4.44
CA ILE A 148 -10.36 -1.43 3.20
C ILE A 148 -9.01 -1.10 2.54
N CYS A 149 -8.62 0.17 2.47
CA CYS A 149 -7.33 0.58 1.89
C CYS A 149 -6.13 0.06 2.69
N PHE A 150 -6.29 -0.13 3.99
CA PHE A 150 -5.20 -0.53 4.88
C PHE A 150 -5.15 -2.03 5.14
N THR A 151 -6.27 -2.76 4.98
CA THR A 151 -6.35 -4.18 5.33
C THR A 151 -6.75 -5.08 4.16
N GLY A 152 -7.27 -4.52 3.06
CA GLY A 152 -7.92 -5.26 1.97
C GLY A 152 -9.36 -5.69 2.27
N HIS A 153 -9.85 -5.49 3.49
CA HIS A 153 -11.18 -5.94 3.94
C HIS A 153 -12.09 -4.77 4.26
N PRO A 154 -13.37 -4.79 3.90
CA PRO A 154 -14.36 -3.81 4.36
C PRO A 154 -14.50 -3.81 5.88
N LEU A 155 -14.81 -2.67 6.49
CA LEU A 155 -14.90 -2.52 7.96
C LEU A 155 -15.93 -3.48 8.59
N GLY A 156 -17.07 -3.68 7.94
CA GLY A 156 -18.14 -4.59 8.39
C GLY A 156 -17.97 -6.06 8.00
N ALA A 157 -16.85 -6.46 7.37
CA ALA A 157 -16.60 -7.86 7.02
C ALA A 157 -16.40 -8.73 8.27
N GLN A 158 -16.65 -10.04 8.11
CA GLN A 158 -16.33 -11.01 9.17
C GLN A 158 -14.87 -10.88 9.57
N ARG A 159 -14.59 -10.75 10.87
CA ARG A 159 -13.27 -10.51 11.40
C ARG A 159 -12.75 -11.72 12.16
N PRO A 160 -11.46 -12.05 11.98
CA PRO A 160 -10.80 -13.01 12.85
C PRO A 160 -10.67 -12.43 14.28
N PRO A 161 -10.44 -13.27 15.31
CA PRO A 161 -10.07 -12.79 16.63
C PRO A 161 -8.90 -11.79 16.55
N GLY A 162 -9.02 -10.65 17.23
CA GLY A 162 -8.06 -9.54 17.12
C GLY A 162 -8.27 -8.57 15.95
N GLY A 163 -9.11 -8.91 14.96
CA GLY A 163 -9.41 -8.07 13.78
C GLY A 163 -8.39 -8.20 12.65
N TRP A 164 -8.75 -7.71 11.45
CA TRP A 164 -7.85 -7.68 10.30
C TRP A 164 -6.72 -6.67 10.49
N PRO A 165 -5.45 -7.07 10.29
CA PRO A 165 -4.31 -6.17 10.45
C PRO A 165 -4.16 -5.26 9.24
N THR A 166 -3.61 -4.07 9.47
CA THR A 166 -3.09 -3.24 8.37
C THR A 166 -1.93 -3.95 7.67
N PHE A 167 -1.79 -3.74 6.35
CA PHE A 167 -0.66 -4.29 5.59
C PHE A 167 0.71 -3.88 6.19
N GLY A 168 0.79 -2.65 6.74
CA GLY A 168 1.99 -2.18 7.43
C GLY A 168 2.30 -2.97 8.69
N ALA A 169 1.28 -3.38 9.46
CA ALA A 169 1.45 -4.25 10.62
C ALA A 169 1.92 -5.66 10.22
N VAL A 170 1.38 -6.20 9.13
CA VAL A 170 1.83 -7.50 8.57
C VAL A 170 3.30 -7.43 8.17
N ILE A 171 3.69 -6.41 7.40
CA ILE A 171 5.09 -6.21 6.98
C ILE A 171 6.00 -6.01 8.19
N SER A 172 5.57 -5.20 9.17
CA SER A 172 6.30 -5.01 10.43
C SER A 172 6.54 -6.33 11.15
N LYS A 173 5.51 -7.17 11.27
CA LYS A 173 5.61 -8.48 11.95
C LYS A 173 6.48 -9.47 11.19
N MET A 174 6.35 -9.54 9.88
CA MET A 174 7.06 -10.54 9.06
C MET A 174 8.52 -10.17 8.76
N GLN A 175 8.81 -8.89 8.63
CA GLN A 175 10.12 -8.43 8.15
C GLN A 175 10.89 -7.57 9.16
N GLY A 176 10.21 -7.05 10.19
CA GLY A 176 10.82 -6.15 11.18
C GLY A 176 11.33 -4.83 10.59
N ALA A 177 12.13 -4.12 11.34
CA ALA A 177 12.80 -2.90 10.90
C ALA A 177 14.00 -3.22 9.99
N LYS A 178 14.25 -2.40 8.96
CA LYS A 178 15.49 -2.44 8.17
C LYS A 178 16.68 -1.94 9.00
N ASN A 179 16.41 -0.98 9.87
CA ASN A 179 17.37 -0.37 10.77
C ASN A 179 16.74 -0.34 12.17
N PRO A 180 17.39 -0.88 13.20
CA PRO A 180 16.88 -0.89 14.58
C PRO A 180 16.55 0.50 15.15
N ALA A 181 17.18 1.57 14.60
CA ALA A 181 16.91 2.95 14.98
C ALA A 181 15.68 3.57 14.27
N MET A 182 14.99 2.81 13.42
CA MET A 182 13.82 3.28 12.67
C MET A 182 12.63 2.38 12.90
N PRO A 183 11.42 2.92 13.11
CA PRO A 183 10.22 2.10 13.15
C PRO A 183 9.98 1.44 11.78
N PRO A 184 9.53 0.19 11.71
CA PRO A 184 9.23 -0.48 10.44
C PRO A 184 8.02 0.11 9.72
N PHE A 185 7.10 0.73 10.47
CA PHE A 185 5.86 1.30 9.96
C PHE A 185 5.60 2.68 10.58
N VAL A 186 5.49 3.72 9.74
CA VAL A 186 5.21 5.11 10.13
C VAL A 186 3.92 5.57 9.48
N GLY A 187 3.00 6.13 10.26
CA GLY A 187 1.81 6.82 9.80
C GLY A 187 1.98 8.32 9.93
N LEU A 188 1.96 9.04 8.80
CA LEU A 188 2.02 10.50 8.76
C LEU A 188 0.62 11.13 8.74
N GLU A 189 -0.42 10.31 8.64
CA GLU A 189 -1.79 10.78 8.69
C GLU A 189 -2.14 11.35 10.06
N ASN A 190 -2.64 12.59 10.07
CA ASN A 190 -3.21 13.20 11.25
C ASN A 190 -4.52 12.50 11.63
N LYS A 191 -4.89 12.53 12.91
CA LYS A 191 -6.19 12.02 13.35
C LYS A 191 -7.31 12.83 12.69
N MET A 192 -8.10 12.17 11.85
CA MET A 192 -9.23 12.77 11.14
C MET A 192 -10.46 12.86 12.04
N LYS A 193 -11.34 13.87 11.80
CA LYS A 193 -12.56 14.08 12.57
C LYS A 193 -13.55 12.94 12.37
N HIS A 194 -13.69 12.45 11.15
CA HIS A 194 -14.50 11.27 10.86
C HIS A 194 -13.81 10.03 11.45
N ARG A 195 -14.41 9.45 12.49
CA ARG A 195 -13.80 8.34 13.25
C ARG A 195 -13.44 7.13 12.38
N PRO A 196 -14.29 6.66 11.45
CA PRO A 196 -13.96 5.52 10.59
C PRO A 196 -12.74 5.71 9.70
N TYR A 197 -12.33 6.94 9.37
CA TYR A 197 -11.05 7.19 8.68
C TYR A 197 -9.82 6.84 9.52
N ASN A 198 -10.02 6.51 10.81
CA ASN A 198 -8.97 6.08 11.71
C ASN A 198 -9.22 4.64 12.23
N ALA A 199 -10.06 3.86 11.57
CA ALA A 199 -10.53 2.56 12.05
C ALA A 199 -9.51 1.42 11.87
N ALA A 200 -8.56 1.57 10.95
CA ALA A 200 -7.54 0.55 10.69
C ALA A 200 -6.60 0.38 11.89
N THR A 201 -6.39 -0.87 12.30
CA THR A 201 -5.62 -1.24 13.48
C THR A 201 -4.57 -2.30 13.12
N PRO A 202 -3.59 -2.59 14.00
CA PRO A 202 -2.66 -3.69 13.76
C PRO A 202 -3.32 -5.07 13.81
N GLY A 203 -4.61 -5.17 14.20
CA GLY A 203 -5.36 -6.42 14.21
C GLY A 203 -4.67 -7.54 14.99
N PHE A 204 -4.80 -8.77 14.52
CA PHE A 204 -4.17 -9.96 15.14
C PHE A 204 -2.64 -9.95 15.07
N CYS A 205 -2.01 -8.99 14.38
CA CYS A 205 -0.55 -8.81 14.46
C CYS A 205 -0.09 -8.29 15.81
N GLY A 206 -0.99 -7.63 16.55
CA GLY A 206 -0.71 -7.11 17.90
C GLY A 206 -0.21 -5.66 17.92
N VAL A 207 -0.31 -5.03 19.09
CA VAL A 207 -0.02 -3.61 19.30
C VAL A 207 1.44 -3.23 18.98
N ALA A 208 2.37 -4.15 19.14
CA ALA A 208 3.79 -3.96 18.82
C ALA A 208 4.05 -3.61 17.35
N HIS A 209 3.09 -3.93 16.46
CA HIS A 209 3.16 -3.65 15.03
C HIS A 209 2.28 -2.49 14.58
N LYS A 210 1.74 -1.70 15.53
CA LYS A 210 1.02 -0.46 15.24
C LYS A 210 1.94 0.55 14.52
N SER A 211 1.35 1.38 13.64
CA SER A 211 2.09 2.47 13.03
C SER A 211 2.61 3.46 14.09
N PHE A 212 3.86 3.82 13.99
CA PHE A 212 4.42 4.94 14.73
C PHE A 212 3.90 6.25 14.12
N ARG A 213 3.35 7.14 14.94
CA ARG A 213 2.78 8.43 14.49
C ARG A 213 3.54 9.60 15.11
N PRO A 214 4.43 10.28 14.34
CA PRO A 214 5.26 11.36 14.87
C PRO A 214 4.50 12.55 15.43
N GLU A 215 3.33 12.87 14.88
CA GLU A 215 2.47 13.99 15.32
C GLU A 215 1.31 13.56 16.25
N GLY A 216 1.35 12.33 16.76
CA GLY A 216 0.36 11.78 17.66
C GLY A 216 0.99 11.27 18.95
N ASP A 217 0.57 10.06 19.32
CA ASP A 217 1.07 9.35 20.50
C ASP A 217 2.61 9.20 20.48
N GLY A 218 3.21 9.07 19.28
CA GLY A 218 4.66 8.90 19.10
C GLY A 218 5.52 10.13 19.42
N LYS A 219 4.95 11.34 19.46
CA LYS A 219 5.71 12.54 19.80
C LYS A 219 6.23 12.54 21.24
N ALA A 220 5.44 12.00 22.15
CA ALA A 220 5.82 11.82 23.55
C ALA A 220 6.92 10.74 23.70
N ASP A 221 6.88 9.72 22.82
CA ASP A 221 7.82 8.59 22.83
C ASP A 221 9.20 8.94 22.26
N MET A 222 9.33 10.08 21.55
CA MET A 222 10.61 10.56 21.00
C MET A 222 11.43 11.40 21.99
N THR A 223 10.93 11.67 23.19
CA THR A 223 11.59 12.52 24.17
C THR A 223 11.82 11.79 25.50
N LEU A 224 13.07 11.70 25.90
CA LEU A 224 13.46 11.22 27.24
C LEU A 224 13.18 12.32 28.27
N LYS A 225 11.95 12.35 28.81
CA LYS A 225 11.63 13.31 29.90
C LYS A 225 12.22 12.80 31.22
N GLY A 226 13.26 13.47 31.70
CA GLY A 226 13.79 13.26 33.06
C GLY A 226 14.62 11.98 33.27
N ILE A 227 15.02 11.28 32.21
CA ILE A 227 15.91 10.13 32.27
C ILE A 227 17.09 10.37 31.34
N ASP A 228 18.33 10.30 31.86
CA ASP A 228 19.50 10.32 31.00
C ASP A 228 19.75 8.96 30.31
N LEU A 229 20.59 8.97 29.27
CA LEU A 229 20.89 7.79 28.46
C LEU A 229 21.55 6.65 29.26
N GLU A 230 22.36 6.96 30.27
CA GLU A 230 23.02 5.97 31.11
C GLU A 230 22.00 5.24 32.01
N ARG A 231 21.14 5.99 32.66
CA ARG A 231 20.03 5.40 33.44
C ARG A 231 19.06 4.56 32.60
N LEU A 232 18.84 4.97 31.34
CA LEU A 232 18.02 4.18 30.43
C LEU A 232 18.71 2.85 30.06
N LYS A 233 20.02 2.88 29.79
CA LYS A 233 20.82 1.67 29.53
C LYS A 233 20.86 0.72 30.77
N ASP A 234 21.02 1.28 31.96
CA ASP A 234 20.99 0.51 33.21
C ASP A 234 19.64 -0.17 33.45
N ARG A 235 18.53 0.55 33.22
CA ARG A 235 17.19 -0.02 33.32
C ARG A 235 16.94 -1.11 32.26
N MET A 236 17.45 -0.95 31.04
CA MET A 236 17.38 -1.96 30.00
C MET A 236 18.22 -3.20 30.34
N GLY A 237 19.39 -3.01 30.94
CA GLY A 237 20.22 -4.11 31.47
C GLY A 237 19.51 -4.91 32.56
N LEU A 238 18.87 -4.20 33.49
CA LEU A 238 18.07 -4.81 34.57
C LEU A 238 16.83 -5.54 34.00
N LEU A 239 16.08 -4.91 33.08
CA LEU A 239 14.93 -5.51 32.41
C LEU A 239 15.34 -6.80 31.68
N LYS A 240 16.45 -6.78 30.96
CA LYS A 240 16.99 -7.93 30.24
C LYS A 240 17.34 -9.11 31.20
N SER A 241 17.80 -8.82 32.37
CA SER A 241 18.08 -9.84 33.41
C SER A 241 16.80 -10.45 33.96
N PHE A 242 15.74 -9.65 34.17
CA PHE A 242 14.41 -10.14 34.57
C PHE A 242 13.72 -10.92 33.47
N ASP A 243 13.85 -10.48 32.20
CA ASP A 243 13.23 -11.14 31.03
C ASP A 243 13.91 -12.47 30.71
N GLN A 244 15.21 -12.63 31.02
CA GLN A 244 15.90 -13.93 30.94
C GLN A 244 15.26 -14.95 31.87
N PHE A 245 14.98 -14.56 33.14
CA PHE A 245 14.29 -15.41 34.10
C PHE A 245 12.86 -15.78 33.69
N ARG A 246 12.13 -14.84 33.04
CA ARG A 246 10.77 -15.08 32.53
C ARG A 246 10.75 -15.98 31.30
N ARG A 247 11.76 -15.92 30.43
CA ARG A 247 11.87 -16.77 29.21
C ARG A 247 11.98 -18.25 29.54
N ASP A 248 12.64 -18.59 30.65
CA ASP A 248 12.74 -19.96 31.11
C ASP A 248 11.39 -20.58 31.53
N VAL A 249 10.34 -19.74 31.60
CA VAL A 249 8.96 -20.09 31.99
C VAL A 249 7.95 -19.86 30.85
N ASP A 250 8.32 -19.16 29.74
CA ASP A 250 7.40 -18.76 28.68
C ASP A 250 7.35 -19.78 27.51
N ALA A 251 6.41 -20.72 27.60
CA ALA A 251 6.19 -21.74 26.56
C ALA A 251 5.53 -21.19 25.26
N GLU A 252 5.07 -19.93 25.23
CA GLU A 252 4.25 -19.39 24.14
C GLU A 252 4.97 -18.36 23.23
N GLY A 253 6.23 -18.00 23.52
CA GLY A 253 7.02 -17.06 22.69
C GLY A 253 6.53 -15.60 22.70
N LEU A 254 5.66 -15.23 23.64
CA LEU A 254 5.15 -13.87 23.82
C LEU A 254 6.28 -12.88 24.20
N MET A 255 7.29 -13.37 24.92
CA MET A 255 8.41 -12.56 25.40
C MET A 255 9.37 -12.15 24.29
N ASP A 256 9.56 -12.98 23.26
CA ASP A 256 10.42 -12.64 22.11
C ASP A 256 9.87 -11.44 21.34
N GLY A 257 8.54 -11.34 21.22
CA GLY A 257 7.87 -10.18 20.61
C GLY A 257 8.05 -8.89 21.43
N MET A 258 8.01 -8.99 22.77
CA MET A 258 8.23 -7.84 23.66
C MET A 258 9.68 -7.38 23.65
N ASP A 259 10.64 -8.29 23.57
CA ASP A 259 12.06 -7.95 23.46
C ASP A 259 12.39 -7.19 22.18
N ALA A 260 11.86 -7.64 21.05
CA ALA A 260 12.03 -6.96 19.77
C ALA A 260 11.43 -5.54 19.81
N PHE A 261 10.26 -5.37 20.43
CA PHE A 261 9.62 -4.07 20.61
C PHE A 261 10.44 -3.14 21.54
N ASN A 262 10.94 -3.65 22.67
CA ASN A 262 11.76 -2.89 23.59
C ASN A 262 13.10 -2.47 22.96
N GLN A 263 13.74 -3.36 22.20
CA GLN A 263 14.95 -3.03 21.44
C GLN A 263 14.71 -1.97 20.39
N GLN A 264 13.58 -2.04 19.69
CA GLN A 264 13.19 -1.04 18.69
C GLN A 264 12.90 0.32 19.34
N ALA A 265 12.12 0.34 20.44
CA ALA A 265 11.83 1.56 21.18
C ALA A 265 13.12 2.22 21.69
N PHE A 266 14.05 1.43 22.22
CA PHE A 266 15.37 1.91 22.64
C PHE A 266 16.19 2.47 21.48
N GLY A 267 16.23 1.76 20.35
CA GLY A 267 16.92 2.23 19.14
C GLY A 267 16.39 3.58 18.65
N ILE A 268 15.06 3.77 18.65
CA ILE A 268 14.40 5.03 18.27
C ILE A 268 14.76 6.15 19.26
N LEU A 269 14.71 5.88 20.57
CA LEU A 269 14.98 6.88 21.62
C LEU A 269 16.45 7.32 21.70
N THR A 270 17.36 6.45 21.31
CA THR A 270 18.81 6.70 21.41
C THR A 270 19.45 7.20 20.13
N SER A 271 18.70 7.24 19.01
CA SER A 271 19.19 7.65 17.70
C SER A 271 18.53 8.95 17.25
N SER A 272 19.33 9.89 16.72
CA SER A 272 18.82 11.10 16.04
C SER A 272 18.19 10.80 14.66
N ARG A 273 18.39 9.60 14.12
CA ARG A 273 18.08 9.28 12.73
C ARG A 273 16.61 9.47 12.35
N LEU A 274 15.67 9.09 13.24
CA LEU A 274 14.25 9.32 13.00
C LEU A 274 13.92 10.82 13.03
N ALA A 275 14.45 11.56 14.00
CA ALA A 275 14.26 13.00 14.08
C ALA A 275 14.83 13.74 12.85
N GLU A 276 16.00 13.32 12.38
CA GLU A 276 16.62 13.84 11.14
C GLU A 276 15.79 13.54 9.90
N ALA A 277 15.21 12.33 9.79
CA ALA A 277 14.35 11.98 8.66
C ALA A 277 13.03 12.77 8.65
N LEU A 278 12.49 13.11 9.82
CA LEU A 278 11.29 13.94 9.98
C LEU A 278 11.55 15.43 9.73
N ASP A 279 12.77 15.91 9.95
CA ASP A 279 13.17 17.32 9.75
C ASP A 279 13.56 17.57 8.29
N TYR A 280 12.57 17.87 7.46
CA TYR A 280 12.80 18.17 6.04
C TYR A 280 13.45 19.55 5.80
N SER A 281 13.60 20.40 6.82
CA SER A 281 14.25 21.71 6.68
C SER A 281 15.72 21.61 6.27
N LYS A 282 16.34 20.44 6.49
CA LYS A 282 17.72 20.13 6.12
C LYS A 282 17.87 19.58 4.70
N GLU A 283 16.76 19.42 3.95
CA GLU A 283 16.79 18.94 2.57
C GLU A 283 17.26 20.07 1.63
N ASP A 284 17.74 19.69 0.45
CA ASP A 284 18.09 20.65 -0.61
C ASP A 284 16.87 21.55 -0.90
N PRO A 285 17.06 22.88 -0.91
CA PRO A 285 15.97 23.83 -1.17
C PRO A 285 15.23 23.57 -2.47
N ARG A 286 15.93 23.12 -3.53
CA ARG A 286 15.32 22.76 -4.83
C ARG A 286 14.39 21.57 -4.69
N THR A 287 14.78 20.58 -3.86
CA THR A 287 13.91 19.44 -3.55
C THR A 287 12.67 19.89 -2.78
N ILE A 288 12.82 20.75 -1.77
CA ILE A 288 11.67 21.29 -1.03
C ILE A 288 10.73 22.05 -1.98
N GLU A 289 11.27 22.90 -2.87
CA GLU A 289 10.50 23.64 -3.86
C GLU A 289 9.78 22.71 -4.86
N MET A 290 10.41 21.62 -5.28
CA MET A 290 9.80 20.62 -6.18
C MET A 290 8.53 20.01 -5.59
N TYR A 291 8.51 19.70 -4.29
CA TYR A 291 7.30 19.23 -3.62
C TYR A 291 6.28 20.35 -3.41
N GLY A 292 6.75 21.58 -3.22
CA GLY A 292 5.91 22.75 -2.99
C GLY A 292 5.47 22.88 -1.52
N LYS A 293 4.70 23.93 -1.27
CA LYS A 293 4.17 24.25 0.06
C LYS A 293 2.74 23.74 0.21
N GLY A 294 2.50 22.95 1.27
CA GLY A 294 1.19 22.43 1.61
C GLY A 294 0.29 23.44 2.31
N ASP A 295 -0.95 23.05 2.50
CA ASP A 295 -1.96 23.77 3.27
C ASP A 295 -2.37 22.90 4.49
N LYS A 296 -2.10 23.42 5.69
CA LYS A 296 -2.37 22.73 6.96
C LYS A 296 -3.85 22.77 7.37
N ALA A 297 -4.68 23.54 6.65
CA ALA A 297 -6.11 23.60 6.93
C ALA A 297 -6.75 22.24 6.67
N ILE A 298 -7.48 21.73 7.67
CA ILE A 298 -8.23 20.47 7.54
C ILE A 298 -9.33 20.66 6.49
N ARG A 299 -9.40 19.74 5.54
CA ARG A 299 -10.44 19.69 4.53
C ARG A 299 -11.59 18.80 5.03
N GLY A 300 -12.79 19.38 5.06
CA GLY A 300 -13.97 18.66 5.56
C GLY A 300 -13.75 18.06 6.95
N ASP A 301 -13.97 16.78 7.09
CA ASP A 301 -13.73 15.98 8.29
C ASP A 301 -12.56 14.98 8.14
N ALA A 302 -11.75 15.14 7.09
CA ALA A 302 -10.64 14.25 6.71
C ALA A 302 -9.26 14.91 6.94
N ALA A 303 -8.40 14.89 5.91
CA ALA A 303 -7.00 15.30 6.02
C ALA A 303 -6.73 16.71 5.48
N PRO A 304 -5.67 17.38 5.91
CA PRO A 304 -5.15 18.58 5.27
C PRO A 304 -4.44 18.23 3.94
N ARG A 305 -3.97 19.28 3.23
CA ARG A 305 -3.20 19.15 1.99
C ARG A 305 -1.72 19.44 2.22
N ILE A 306 -1.05 18.69 3.07
CA ILE A 306 0.34 18.91 3.47
C ILE A 306 1.28 18.24 2.46
N LEU A 307 1.82 19.01 1.51
CA LEU A 307 2.74 18.50 0.48
C LEU A 307 4.07 18.04 1.08
N GLU A 308 4.50 18.67 2.15
CA GLU A 308 5.71 18.33 2.90
C GLU A 308 5.68 16.89 3.44
N GLN A 309 4.50 16.31 3.67
CA GLN A 309 4.38 14.90 4.11
C GLN A 309 4.84 13.91 3.02
N PHE A 310 4.72 14.25 1.74
CA PHE A 310 5.26 13.41 0.67
C PHE A 310 6.80 13.40 0.70
N LEU A 311 7.42 14.57 0.94
CA LEU A 311 8.86 14.68 1.11
C LEU A 311 9.34 13.91 2.35
N VAL A 312 8.66 14.07 3.48
CA VAL A 312 8.96 13.33 4.72
C VAL A 312 8.82 11.82 4.51
N ALA A 313 7.80 11.37 3.76
CA ALA A 313 7.62 9.95 3.45
C ALA A 313 8.81 9.38 2.65
N ARG A 314 9.32 10.13 1.66
CA ARG A 314 10.52 9.73 0.92
C ARG A 314 11.74 9.65 1.85
N ARG A 315 11.95 10.67 2.70
CA ARG A 315 13.06 10.69 3.67
C ARG A 315 13.02 9.52 4.64
N LEU A 316 11.84 9.17 5.12
CA LEU A 316 11.63 8.02 6.02
C LEU A 316 12.00 6.68 5.36
N VAL A 317 11.56 6.43 4.12
CA VAL A 317 11.92 5.19 3.42
C VAL A 317 13.41 5.14 3.07
N GLU A 318 14.02 6.27 2.75
CA GLU A 318 15.47 6.39 2.54
C GLU A 318 16.25 6.12 3.83
N ALA A 319 15.73 6.55 5.00
CA ALA A 319 16.30 6.27 6.31
C ALA A 319 16.10 4.81 6.77
N GLY A 320 15.27 4.01 6.08
CA GLY A 320 15.08 2.59 6.36
C GLY A 320 13.70 2.18 6.89
N VAL A 321 12.70 3.07 6.86
CA VAL A 321 11.31 2.70 7.14
C VAL A 321 10.77 1.83 6.00
N ARG A 322 10.07 0.73 6.34
CA ARG A 322 9.50 -0.17 5.33
C ARG A 322 8.18 0.30 4.78
N VAL A 323 7.34 0.83 5.65
CA VAL A 323 5.98 1.28 5.28
C VAL A 323 5.75 2.69 5.81
N VAL A 324 5.35 3.59 4.91
CA VAL A 324 4.88 4.92 5.27
C VAL A 324 3.48 5.12 4.70
N THR A 325 2.56 5.59 5.53
CA THR A 325 1.21 5.97 5.09
C THR A 325 1.00 7.48 5.25
N VAL A 326 0.34 8.07 4.26
CA VAL A 326 0.01 9.51 4.19
C VAL A 326 -1.47 9.62 3.86
N ALA A 327 -2.21 10.51 4.51
CA ALA A 327 -3.56 10.88 4.10
C ALA A 327 -3.55 12.28 3.47
N PHE A 328 -4.22 12.46 2.35
CA PHE A 328 -4.20 13.72 1.61
C PHE A 328 -5.61 14.21 1.26
N SER A 329 -5.96 15.40 1.74
CA SER A 329 -7.17 16.14 1.44
C SER A 329 -8.47 15.46 1.88
N PHE A 330 -9.57 15.84 1.24
CA PHE A 330 -10.93 15.35 1.45
C PHE A 330 -11.59 15.20 0.08
N TRP A 331 -12.05 14.01 -0.24
CA TRP A 331 -12.55 13.66 -1.58
C TRP A 331 -14.06 13.36 -1.61
N ASP A 332 -14.73 13.53 -0.49
CA ASP A 332 -16.18 13.32 -0.37
C ASP A 332 -16.99 14.50 -0.92
N TRP A 333 -17.01 14.64 -2.24
CA TRP A 333 -17.57 15.79 -2.91
C TRP A 333 -19.01 15.56 -3.40
N HIS A 334 -19.96 15.48 -2.47
CA HIS A 334 -21.39 15.41 -2.77
C HIS A 334 -21.96 16.68 -3.40
N GLY A 335 -21.21 17.76 -3.45
CA GLY A 335 -21.55 19.02 -4.09
C GLY A 335 -20.32 19.73 -4.62
N ASN A 336 -20.50 20.57 -5.65
CA ASN A 336 -19.42 21.37 -6.23
C ASN A 336 -18.14 20.58 -6.55
N ASN A 337 -18.30 19.39 -7.15
CA ASN A 337 -17.20 18.48 -7.45
C ASN A 337 -16.05 19.17 -8.20
N TYR A 338 -16.35 19.92 -9.25
CA TYR A 338 -15.33 20.58 -10.07
C TYR A 338 -14.64 21.75 -9.35
N GLY A 339 -15.37 22.52 -8.54
CA GLY A 339 -14.78 23.57 -7.70
C GLY A 339 -13.84 23.02 -6.65
N ASN A 340 -14.17 21.89 -6.04
CA ASN A 340 -13.30 21.18 -5.10
C ASN A 340 -12.09 20.57 -5.83
N ALA A 341 -12.31 19.91 -6.96
CA ALA A 341 -11.25 19.32 -7.78
C ALA A 341 -10.21 20.35 -8.22
N ARG A 342 -10.62 21.54 -8.64
CA ARG A 342 -9.70 22.64 -9.00
C ARG A 342 -8.84 23.13 -7.84
N LYS A 343 -9.27 22.91 -6.59
CA LYS A 343 -8.49 23.26 -5.39
C LYS A 343 -7.54 22.15 -4.94
N ASP A 344 -7.98 20.91 -5.04
CA ASP A 344 -7.30 19.76 -4.44
C ASP A 344 -6.41 19.00 -5.43
N MET A 345 -6.87 18.81 -6.69
CA MET A 345 -6.13 18.05 -7.70
C MET A 345 -4.78 18.67 -8.10
N PRO A 346 -4.61 19.99 -8.26
CA PRO A 346 -3.31 20.56 -8.59
C PRO A 346 -2.26 20.34 -7.50
N MET A 347 -2.65 20.38 -6.23
CA MET A 347 -1.74 20.09 -5.12
C MET A 347 -1.42 18.59 -5.05
N PHE A 348 -2.42 17.75 -5.28
CA PHE A 348 -2.23 16.30 -5.41
C PHE A 348 -1.25 15.96 -6.55
N ASP A 349 -1.46 16.53 -7.74
CA ASP A 349 -0.61 16.39 -8.92
C ASP A 349 0.84 16.80 -8.63
N GLN A 350 1.01 17.94 -7.93
CA GLN A 350 2.32 18.43 -7.49
C GLN A 350 3.03 17.43 -6.57
N GLY A 351 2.38 17.03 -5.48
CA GLY A 351 3.01 16.18 -4.45
C GLY A 351 3.34 14.79 -4.97
N VAL A 352 2.39 14.14 -5.67
CA VAL A 352 2.59 12.79 -6.20
C VAL A 352 3.65 12.77 -7.30
N SER A 353 3.61 13.72 -8.24
CA SER A 353 4.62 13.79 -9.30
C SER A 353 6.01 14.09 -8.76
N ALA A 354 6.13 14.96 -7.76
CA ALA A 354 7.40 15.24 -7.08
C ALA A 354 7.95 14.00 -6.38
N LEU A 355 7.10 13.23 -5.69
CA LEU A 355 7.50 11.99 -5.05
C LEU A 355 8.02 10.96 -6.06
N ILE A 356 7.32 10.77 -7.18
CA ILE A 356 7.74 9.83 -8.24
C ILE A 356 9.08 10.27 -8.84
N GLN A 357 9.24 11.57 -9.11
CA GLN A 357 10.48 12.12 -9.65
C GLN A 357 11.65 11.95 -8.68
N ASP A 358 11.49 12.33 -7.41
CA ASP A 358 12.53 12.28 -6.38
C ASP A 358 12.99 10.84 -6.11
N LEU A 359 12.06 9.88 -6.03
CA LEU A 359 12.39 8.45 -5.92
C LEU A 359 13.19 7.94 -7.13
N HIS A 360 12.88 8.44 -8.33
CA HIS A 360 13.61 8.09 -9.54
C HIS A 360 15.02 8.68 -9.54
N ASP A 361 15.17 9.97 -9.25
CA ASP A 361 16.43 10.70 -9.29
C ASP A 361 17.43 10.16 -8.25
N ARG A 362 16.91 9.62 -7.14
CA ARG A 362 17.71 8.95 -6.09
C ARG A 362 17.94 7.45 -6.34
N GLY A 363 17.43 6.90 -7.45
CA GLY A 363 17.55 5.48 -7.76
C GLY A 363 16.73 4.56 -6.84
N LEU A 364 15.80 5.12 -6.04
CA LEU A 364 14.94 4.39 -5.11
C LEU A 364 13.70 3.78 -5.77
N ASN A 365 13.40 4.14 -7.01
CA ASN A 365 12.22 3.71 -7.75
C ASN A 365 12.12 2.19 -7.95
N LYS A 366 13.22 1.46 -7.87
CA LYS A 366 13.22 -0.01 -7.95
C LYS A 366 12.83 -0.66 -6.62
N ASP A 367 13.05 0.01 -5.52
CA ASP A 367 12.92 -0.55 -4.17
C ASP A 367 11.77 0.06 -3.36
N VAL A 368 11.24 1.21 -3.78
CA VAL A 368 10.10 1.88 -3.14
C VAL A 368 8.89 1.87 -4.05
N ALA A 369 7.83 1.19 -3.63
CA ALA A 369 6.52 1.23 -4.28
C ALA A 369 5.69 2.39 -3.74
N VAL A 370 5.02 3.12 -4.62
CA VAL A 370 4.01 4.13 -4.27
C VAL A 370 2.65 3.60 -4.69
N CYS A 371 1.69 3.63 -3.78
CA CYS A 371 0.29 3.27 -4.02
C CYS A 371 -0.60 4.44 -3.62
N VAL A 372 -1.47 4.88 -4.53
CA VAL A 372 -2.41 5.98 -4.30
C VAL A 372 -3.82 5.49 -4.59
N TRP A 373 -4.69 5.50 -3.61
CA TRP A 373 -6.09 5.08 -3.74
C TRP A 373 -6.99 5.67 -2.65
N GLY A 374 -8.30 5.48 -2.81
CA GLY A 374 -9.32 5.78 -1.80
C GLY A 374 -10.22 4.57 -1.58
N GLU A 375 -11.12 4.68 -0.59
CA GLU A 375 -11.94 3.56 -0.11
C GLU A 375 -13.02 3.09 -1.09
N PHE A 376 -13.47 3.94 -2.02
CA PHE A 376 -14.42 3.64 -3.09
C PHE A 376 -14.37 4.69 -4.20
N GLY A 377 -15.11 4.49 -5.27
CA GLY A 377 -15.26 5.46 -6.36
C GLY A 377 -16.49 6.35 -6.20
N ARG A 378 -16.79 7.13 -7.26
CA ARG A 378 -17.91 8.09 -7.27
C ARG A 378 -18.89 7.76 -8.37
N THR A 379 -20.17 8.18 -8.18
CA THR A 379 -21.23 7.94 -9.18
C THR A 379 -20.84 8.49 -10.55
N PRO A 380 -21.11 7.75 -11.64
CA PRO A 380 -20.93 8.26 -12.98
C PRO A 380 -21.73 9.54 -13.22
N LYS A 381 -22.98 9.56 -12.81
CA LYS A 381 -23.87 10.71 -13.00
C LYS A 381 -23.64 11.76 -11.91
N ILE A 382 -23.46 13.01 -12.36
CA ILE A 382 -23.38 14.19 -11.51
C ILE A 382 -24.78 14.46 -10.93
N ASN A 383 -24.85 14.67 -9.62
CA ASN A 383 -26.08 14.94 -8.91
C ASN A 383 -26.53 16.41 -9.05
N LYS A 384 -27.73 16.74 -8.53
CA LYS A 384 -28.31 18.09 -8.60
C LYS A 384 -27.49 19.19 -7.92
N ASN A 385 -26.58 18.84 -7.03
CA ASN A 385 -25.69 19.77 -6.31
C ASN A 385 -24.35 19.95 -7.05
N GLY A 386 -24.21 19.40 -8.28
CA GLY A 386 -22.95 19.41 -9.03
C GLY A 386 -21.87 18.55 -8.40
N GLY A 387 -22.24 17.56 -7.63
CA GLY A 387 -21.36 16.60 -6.96
C GLY A 387 -21.47 15.19 -7.54
N ARG A 388 -20.67 14.28 -7.00
CA ARG A 388 -20.78 12.84 -7.24
C ARG A 388 -20.97 12.13 -5.90
N ASP A 389 -21.95 11.24 -5.84
CA ASP A 389 -22.24 10.47 -4.63
C ASP A 389 -21.36 9.21 -4.54
N HIS A 390 -21.50 8.43 -3.47
CA HIS A 390 -20.73 7.20 -3.28
C HIS A 390 -21.02 6.15 -4.35
N TRP A 391 -19.97 5.45 -4.81
CA TRP A 391 -20.11 4.39 -5.79
C TRP A 391 -19.10 3.28 -5.51
N PRO A 392 -19.45 2.29 -4.67
CA PRO A 392 -18.51 1.24 -4.26
C PRO A 392 -18.25 0.17 -5.34
N ARG A 393 -18.95 0.22 -6.47
CA ARG A 393 -18.85 -0.79 -7.53
C ARG A 393 -17.52 -0.78 -8.26
N VAL A 394 -16.93 0.39 -8.42
CA VAL A 394 -15.64 0.55 -9.08
C VAL A 394 -14.92 1.80 -8.59
N SER A 395 -13.61 1.72 -8.46
CA SER A 395 -12.70 2.80 -8.07
C SER A 395 -11.44 2.76 -8.92
N CYS A 396 -10.47 3.60 -8.60
CA CYS A 396 -9.18 3.64 -9.27
C CYS A 396 -8.01 3.64 -8.28
N ALA A 397 -6.84 3.30 -8.79
CA ALA A 397 -5.57 3.45 -8.07
C ALA A 397 -4.47 3.92 -9.03
N LEU A 398 -3.43 4.55 -8.47
CA LEU A 398 -2.18 4.84 -9.17
C LEU A 398 -1.03 4.12 -8.46
N LEU A 399 -0.25 3.36 -9.21
CA LEU A 399 0.95 2.69 -8.73
C LEU A 399 2.18 3.31 -9.38
N ALA A 400 3.29 3.42 -8.64
CA ALA A 400 4.58 3.83 -9.19
C ALA A 400 5.73 3.11 -8.46
N GLY A 401 6.88 3.01 -9.09
CA GLY A 401 8.09 2.44 -8.47
C GLY A 401 8.01 0.95 -8.14
N GLY A 402 8.67 0.53 -7.07
CA GLY A 402 8.68 -0.87 -6.59
C GLY A 402 9.38 -1.88 -7.51
N GLY A 403 9.95 -1.44 -8.63
CA GLY A 403 10.51 -2.32 -9.65
C GLY A 403 9.43 -3.00 -10.51
N MET A 404 8.19 -2.51 -10.48
CA MET A 404 7.10 -2.98 -11.31
C MET A 404 7.24 -2.48 -12.75
N LYS A 405 6.56 -3.15 -13.69
CA LYS A 405 6.45 -2.68 -15.07
C LYS A 405 5.39 -1.59 -15.15
N HIS A 406 5.81 -0.39 -15.45
CA HIS A 406 4.96 0.79 -15.57
C HIS A 406 4.72 1.20 -17.04
N GLY A 407 4.12 2.38 -17.25
CA GLY A 407 3.77 2.89 -18.56
C GLY A 407 2.54 2.23 -19.14
N GLN A 408 1.55 1.90 -18.32
CA GLN A 408 0.34 1.19 -18.74
C GLN A 408 -0.89 1.62 -17.94
N VAL A 409 -2.04 1.29 -18.47
CA VAL A 409 -3.34 1.33 -17.78
C VAL A 409 -3.81 -0.11 -17.62
N ILE A 410 -4.24 -0.48 -16.42
CA ILE A 410 -4.79 -1.80 -16.11
C ILE A 410 -6.28 -1.67 -15.90
N GLY A 411 -7.03 -2.53 -16.61
CA GLY A 411 -8.47 -2.59 -16.55
C GLY A 411 -9.17 -1.43 -17.28
N ALA A 412 -10.46 -1.59 -17.44
CA ALA A 412 -11.35 -0.59 -18.00
C ALA A 412 -12.69 -0.64 -17.28
N THR A 413 -13.37 0.50 -17.21
CA THR A 413 -14.78 0.56 -16.85
C THR A 413 -15.67 0.55 -18.09
N ASP A 414 -16.95 0.33 -17.88
CA ASP A 414 -17.96 0.40 -18.93
C ASP A 414 -18.04 1.78 -19.58
N ARG A 415 -18.89 1.92 -20.60
CA ARG A 415 -19.06 3.17 -21.36
C ARG A 415 -19.44 4.38 -20.50
N LEU A 416 -20.05 4.14 -19.35
CA LEU A 416 -20.49 5.20 -18.44
C LEU A 416 -19.53 5.39 -17.24
N GLY A 417 -18.55 4.52 -17.04
CA GLY A 417 -17.63 4.57 -15.91
C GLY A 417 -18.25 4.06 -14.61
N GLY A 418 -19.27 3.19 -14.69
CA GLY A 418 -20.03 2.70 -13.54
C GLY A 418 -19.65 1.31 -13.04
N GLU A 419 -19.16 0.45 -13.93
CA GLU A 419 -18.82 -0.94 -13.62
C GLU A 419 -17.44 -1.28 -14.19
N ALA A 420 -16.73 -2.20 -13.55
CA ALA A 420 -15.52 -2.76 -14.10
C ALA A 420 -15.89 -3.66 -15.32
N ALA A 421 -15.41 -3.30 -16.50
CA ALA A 421 -15.66 -4.04 -17.74
C ALA A 421 -14.49 -5.00 -18.06
N GLU A 422 -13.26 -4.62 -17.72
CA GLU A 422 -12.07 -5.42 -17.97
C GLU A 422 -11.17 -5.47 -16.74
N ARG A 423 -10.57 -6.64 -16.50
CA ARG A 423 -9.56 -6.88 -15.44
C ARG A 423 -9.92 -6.23 -14.10
N PRO A 424 -11.07 -6.60 -13.49
CA PRO A 424 -11.36 -6.15 -12.14
C PRO A 424 -10.24 -6.58 -11.20
N GLY A 425 -9.67 -5.65 -10.45
CA GLY A 425 -8.67 -5.91 -9.41
C GLY A 425 -9.31 -5.68 -8.04
N HIS A 426 -9.24 -6.66 -7.16
CA HIS A 426 -9.82 -6.56 -5.83
C HIS A 426 -8.85 -5.90 -4.86
N PHE A 427 -9.34 -5.14 -3.86
CA PHE A 427 -8.49 -4.53 -2.82
C PHE A 427 -7.59 -5.53 -2.08
N MET A 428 -7.89 -6.84 -2.13
CA MET A 428 -7.07 -7.89 -1.51
C MET A 428 -5.97 -8.45 -2.43
N GLU A 429 -5.94 -8.08 -3.70
CA GLU A 429 -4.92 -8.48 -4.67
C GLU A 429 -3.76 -7.48 -4.72
#